data_94e54e0019e817b27a9759d6ec48aab4
#
_entry.id   94e54e0019e817b27a9759d6ec48aab4
#
_cell.length_a   1.000
_cell.length_b   1.000
_cell.length_c   1.000
_cell.angle_alpha   90.00
_cell.angle_beta   90.00
_cell.angle_gamma   90.00
#
_symmetry.space_group_name_H-M   'P 1'
#
loop_
_entity.id
_entity.type
_entity.pdbx_description
1 polymer ?
#
loop_
_entity_poly.entity_id
_entity_poly.type
_entity_poly.pdbx_seq_one_letter_code
_entity_poly.pdbx_strand_id
1 'polypeptide(L)'
;MDLMTQRIFAHRGVSSLKPENTMAAFNEAVNLGLTWIETDVDILGDGTPILIHDTSLDRTTDSSGSYYSLTKSDLANIDAGSWFGPECAGEPIPTLRELVDFMNETGLNANIELKSNEAGAQMSRQLIDRVLSELERLNGPEVILSSFNHLLLKEVRDRNSEVPIGALFVKENLWPDWKSILELLEAQHIHPESDGLTKEMVTKFRSAGYGVNVWTVNTPERASELFTWGVTGIFSDVPHLLLDR
;
A
#
# COMPACT_ATOMS: atom_id res chain seq x y z
N MET A 1 3.56 -9.40 -17.17
CA MET A 1 2.56 -8.52 -16.53
C MET A 1 1.89 -7.70 -17.60
N ASP A 2 0.57 -7.80 -17.74
CA ASP A 2 -0.17 -7.08 -18.78
C ASP A 2 -0.29 -5.60 -18.37
N LEU A 3 0.47 -4.73 -19.03
CA LEU A 3 0.51 -3.29 -18.78
C LEU A 3 -0.74 -2.54 -19.30
N MET A 4 -1.73 -3.27 -19.81
CA MET A 4 -2.96 -2.71 -20.40
C MET A 4 -4.17 -2.76 -19.45
N THR A 5 -4.10 -3.51 -18.34
CA THR A 5 -5.21 -3.61 -17.39
C THR A 5 -5.23 -2.42 -16.47
N GLN A 6 -6.30 -1.62 -16.52
CA GLN A 6 -6.56 -0.53 -15.59
C GLN A 6 -6.91 -1.13 -14.23
N ARG A 7 -6.19 -0.74 -13.16
CA ARG A 7 -6.40 -1.22 -11.80
C ARG A 7 -6.96 -0.12 -10.92
N ILE A 8 -7.86 -0.50 -10.02
CA ILE A 8 -8.29 0.34 -8.91
C ILE A 8 -7.79 -0.34 -7.64
N PHE A 9 -6.88 0.32 -6.94
CA PHE A 9 -6.39 -0.10 -5.63
C PHE A 9 -7.27 0.55 -4.56
N ALA A 10 -7.97 -0.26 -3.75
CA ALA A 10 -8.67 0.24 -2.58
C ALA A 10 -7.64 0.70 -1.54
N HIS A 11 -7.46 2.02 -1.38
CA HIS A 11 -6.46 2.64 -0.53
C HIS A 11 -6.74 2.37 0.94
N ARG A 12 -5.85 1.60 1.59
CA ARG A 12 -6.02 1.06 2.96
C ARG A 12 -7.29 0.20 3.11
N GLY A 13 -7.66 -0.52 2.04
CA GLY A 13 -8.96 -1.15 1.88
C GLY A 13 -10.03 -0.14 1.42
N VAL A 14 -11.31 -0.42 1.63
CA VAL A 14 -12.39 0.53 1.32
C VAL A 14 -12.53 1.53 2.47
N SER A 15 -11.53 2.39 2.65
CA SER A 15 -11.34 3.25 3.84
C SER A 15 -12.43 4.30 4.04
N SER A 16 -13.23 4.60 3.02
CA SER A 16 -14.42 5.45 3.17
C SER A 16 -15.65 4.75 3.76
N LEU A 17 -15.69 3.42 3.78
CA LEU A 17 -16.82 2.62 4.29
C LEU A 17 -16.46 1.81 5.53
N LYS A 18 -15.18 1.54 5.76
CA LYS A 18 -14.66 0.75 6.87
C LYS A 18 -13.36 1.36 7.41
N PRO A 19 -12.98 1.10 8.66
CA PRO A 19 -11.76 1.63 9.23
C PRO A 19 -10.53 1.18 8.41
N GLU A 20 -9.67 2.14 8.06
CA GLU A 20 -8.49 1.92 7.23
C GLU A 20 -7.55 0.84 7.79
N ASN A 21 -6.87 0.11 6.91
CA ASN A 21 -5.88 -0.93 7.25
C ASN A 21 -6.41 -2.04 8.18
N THR A 22 -7.72 -2.35 8.12
CA THR A 22 -8.34 -3.43 8.89
C THR A 22 -8.87 -4.54 7.99
N MET A 23 -9.08 -5.73 8.57
CA MET A 23 -9.68 -6.85 7.84
C MET A 23 -11.11 -6.52 7.38
N ALA A 24 -11.85 -5.69 8.12
CA ALA A 24 -13.17 -5.21 7.70
C ALA A 24 -13.10 -4.41 6.38
N ALA A 25 -12.08 -3.54 6.22
CA ALA A 25 -11.91 -2.76 5.00
C ALA A 25 -11.47 -3.61 3.80
N PHE A 26 -10.68 -4.66 4.03
CA PHE A 26 -10.26 -5.61 2.99
C PHE A 26 -11.39 -6.54 2.58
N ASN A 27 -12.19 -7.04 3.52
CA ASN A 27 -13.40 -7.82 3.24
C ASN A 27 -14.40 -7.00 2.40
N GLU A 28 -14.55 -5.71 2.68
CA GLU A 28 -15.42 -4.84 1.89
C GLU A 28 -14.92 -4.69 0.45
N ALA A 29 -13.61 -4.67 0.23
CA ALA A 29 -13.06 -4.69 -1.13
C ALA A 29 -13.45 -5.96 -1.90
N VAL A 30 -13.39 -7.12 -1.25
CA VAL A 30 -13.84 -8.41 -1.83
C VAL A 30 -15.35 -8.39 -2.10
N ASN A 31 -16.17 -7.90 -1.17
CA ASN A 31 -17.62 -7.79 -1.32
C ASN A 31 -18.02 -6.94 -2.52
N LEU A 32 -17.25 -5.89 -2.80
CA LEU A 32 -17.45 -5.00 -3.95
C LEU A 32 -16.85 -5.55 -5.27
N GLY A 33 -16.22 -6.73 -5.25
CA GLY A 33 -15.60 -7.34 -6.43
C GLY A 33 -14.30 -6.67 -6.86
N LEU A 34 -13.66 -5.89 -5.99
CA LEU A 34 -12.33 -5.35 -6.23
C LEU A 34 -11.28 -6.49 -6.19
N THR A 35 -10.27 -6.38 -7.03
CA THR A 35 -9.21 -7.38 -7.15
C THR A 35 -7.88 -6.90 -6.59
N TRP A 36 -7.78 -5.63 -6.21
CA TRP A 36 -6.58 -5.00 -5.65
C TRP A 36 -6.93 -4.13 -4.45
N ILE A 37 -6.17 -4.27 -3.40
CA ILE A 37 -6.10 -3.32 -2.29
C ILE A 37 -4.73 -2.64 -2.24
N GLU A 38 -4.65 -1.57 -1.51
CA GLU A 38 -3.42 -1.02 -1.00
C GLU A 38 -3.48 -1.04 0.54
N THR A 39 -2.32 -1.20 1.18
CA THR A 39 -2.17 -1.20 2.65
C THR A 39 -0.76 -0.80 3.05
N ASP A 40 -0.65 -0.25 4.25
CA ASP A 40 0.61 0.15 4.87
C ASP A 40 1.13 -0.92 5.84
N VAL A 41 2.42 -1.23 5.82
CA VAL A 41 3.04 -2.16 6.76
C VAL A 41 4.18 -1.49 7.53
N ASP A 42 4.14 -1.63 8.85
CA ASP A 42 5.25 -1.31 9.75
C ASP A 42 5.45 -2.48 10.75
N ILE A 43 6.29 -2.32 11.76
CA ILE A 43 6.77 -3.41 12.60
C ILE A 43 6.70 -3.06 14.09
N LEU A 44 6.24 -4.02 14.91
CA LEU A 44 6.27 -3.93 16.38
C LEU A 44 7.68 -4.16 16.94
N GLY A 45 7.88 -3.86 18.23
CA GLY A 45 9.13 -4.06 18.94
C GLY A 45 9.61 -5.51 19.00
N ASP A 46 8.70 -6.48 18.93
CA ASP A 46 9.03 -7.91 18.87
C ASP A 46 9.32 -8.42 17.45
N GLY A 47 9.23 -7.55 16.45
CA GLY A 47 9.47 -7.90 15.05
C GLY A 47 8.24 -8.43 14.31
N THR A 48 7.04 -8.28 14.84
CA THR A 48 5.79 -8.63 14.14
C THR A 48 5.38 -7.52 13.17
N PRO A 49 5.24 -7.79 11.85
CA PRO A 49 4.71 -6.82 10.90
C PRO A 49 3.21 -6.63 11.10
N ILE A 50 2.78 -5.36 11.21
CA ILE A 50 1.39 -4.93 11.40
C ILE A 50 0.96 -3.99 10.29
N LEU A 51 -0.37 -3.88 10.08
CA LEU A 51 -0.94 -2.99 9.08
C LEU A 51 -1.39 -1.70 9.75
N ILE A 52 -0.62 -0.64 9.55
CA ILE A 52 -0.86 0.69 10.12
C ILE A 52 -0.14 1.76 9.30
N HIS A 53 -0.80 2.91 9.12
CA HIS A 53 -0.21 4.03 8.35
C HIS A 53 0.70 4.92 9.19
N ASP A 54 0.23 5.37 10.36
CA ASP A 54 0.92 6.35 11.21
C ASP A 54 1.97 5.66 12.08
N THR A 55 2.96 6.41 12.57
CA THR A 55 3.98 5.93 13.50
C THR A 55 3.48 5.85 14.95
N SER A 56 2.20 6.16 15.17
CA SER A 56 1.54 6.09 16.47
C SER A 56 0.11 5.55 16.35
N LEU A 57 -0.45 5.13 17.49
CA LEU A 57 -1.80 4.57 17.61
C LEU A 57 -2.91 5.63 17.65
N ASP A 58 -2.58 6.91 17.81
CA ASP A 58 -3.48 7.98 18.27
C ASP A 58 -4.66 8.26 17.33
N ARG A 59 -4.49 8.17 16.01
CA ARG A 59 -5.53 8.57 15.04
C ARG A 59 -6.53 7.48 14.74
N THR A 60 -6.06 6.23 14.66
CA THR A 60 -6.86 5.11 14.12
C THR A 60 -7.11 4.01 15.15
N THR A 61 -6.88 4.28 16.44
CA THR A 61 -7.18 3.35 17.51
C THR A 61 -7.74 4.05 18.75
N ASP A 62 -8.20 3.26 19.72
CA ASP A 62 -8.58 3.72 21.08
C ASP A 62 -7.37 3.89 22.01
N SER A 63 -6.17 3.60 21.54
CA SER A 63 -4.92 3.68 22.27
C SER A 63 -4.06 4.85 21.79
N SER A 64 -2.95 5.14 22.47
CA SER A 64 -2.10 6.28 22.15
C SER A 64 -0.60 5.96 22.24
N GLY A 65 0.21 6.77 21.56
CA GLY A 65 1.66 6.68 21.56
C GLY A 65 2.22 5.68 20.53
N SER A 66 3.53 5.49 20.58
CA SER A 66 4.26 4.63 19.64
C SER A 66 4.05 3.15 19.94
N TYR A 67 3.96 2.35 18.90
CA TYR A 67 3.85 0.88 18.96
C TYR A 67 5.20 0.15 18.87
N TYR A 68 6.31 0.86 18.69
CA TYR A 68 7.64 0.25 18.53
C TYR A 68 8.19 -0.49 19.77
N SER A 69 7.53 -0.38 20.92
CA SER A 69 7.84 -1.17 22.11
C SER A 69 6.83 -2.30 22.39
N LEU A 70 5.76 -2.37 21.60
CA LEU A 70 4.71 -3.36 21.77
C LEU A 70 5.09 -4.71 21.16
N THR A 71 4.37 -5.73 21.59
CA THR A 71 4.43 -7.10 21.07
C THR A 71 3.10 -7.50 20.43
N LYS A 72 3.08 -8.59 19.67
CA LYS A 72 1.85 -9.11 19.08
C LYS A 72 0.74 -9.35 20.14
N SER A 73 1.10 -9.76 21.35
CA SER A 73 0.11 -9.99 22.41
C SER A 73 -0.59 -8.72 22.90
N ASP A 74 0.04 -7.56 22.76
CA ASP A 74 -0.53 -6.28 23.16
C ASP A 74 -1.66 -5.83 22.23
N LEU A 75 -1.63 -6.27 20.95
CA LEU A 75 -2.65 -5.92 19.94
C LEU A 75 -4.07 -6.37 20.35
N ALA A 76 -4.20 -7.42 21.15
CA ALA A 76 -5.50 -7.92 21.62
C ALA A 76 -6.28 -6.90 22.48
N ASN A 77 -5.61 -5.85 22.98
CA ASN A 77 -6.19 -4.81 23.82
C ASN A 77 -6.35 -3.47 23.09
N ILE A 78 -6.14 -3.43 21.77
CA ILE A 78 -6.19 -2.21 20.95
C ILE A 78 -7.33 -2.34 19.95
N ASP A 79 -8.25 -1.39 20.00
CA ASP A 79 -9.38 -1.29 19.07
C ASP A 79 -9.06 -0.29 17.95
N ALA A 80 -8.92 -0.80 16.73
CA ALA A 80 -8.67 -0.03 15.51
C ALA A 80 -9.94 0.32 14.73
N GLY A 81 -11.12 0.07 15.28
CA GLY A 81 -12.40 0.30 14.58
C GLY A 81 -13.29 1.37 15.20
N SER A 82 -13.30 1.50 16.53
CA SER A 82 -14.25 2.39 17.24
C SER A 82 -14.13 3.88 16.89
N TRP A 83 -12.96 4.34 16.46
CA TRP A 83 -12.75 5.72 15.97
C TRP A 83 -13.55 6.01 14.70
N PHE A 84 -13.81 5.00 13.87
CA PHE A 84 -14.56 5.12 12.61
C PHE A 84 -16.07 5.17 12.86
N GLY A 85 -16.55 4.33 13.78
CA GLY A 85 -17.95 4.28 14.18
C GLY A 85 -18.21 3.14 15.16
N PRO A 86 -19.29 3.24 15.97
CA PRO A 86 -19.56 2.23 17.01
C PRO A 86 -19.83 0.84 16.44
N GLU A 87 -20.28 0.73 15.18
CA GLU A 87 -20.51 -0.53 14.49
C GLU A 87 -19.21 -1.25 14.09
N CYS A 88 -18.07 -0.54 14.13
CA CYS A 88 -16.75 -1.08 13.85
C CYS A 88 -15.94 -1.35 15.13
N ALA A 89 -16.53 -1.13 16.31
CA ALA A 89 -15.84 -1.33 17.59
C ALA A 89 -15.37 -2.79 17.76
N GLY A 90 -14.15 -2.94 18.27
CA GLY A 90 -13.51 -4.24 18.47
C GLY A 90 -12.75 -4.78 17.25
N GLU A 91 -12.59 -3.99 16.19
CA GLU A 91 -11.76 -4.36 15.05
C GLU A 91 -10.27 -4.31 15.47
N PRO A 92 -9.50 -5.40 15.35
CA PRO A 92 -8.08 -5.39 15.73
C PRO A 92 -7.19 -4.74 14.67
N ILE A 93 -5.97 -4.34 15.07
CA ILE A 93 -4.90 -4.07 14.10
C ILE A 93 -4.44 -5.39 13.49
N PRO A 94 -4.55 -5.60 12.17
CA PRO A 94 -4.14 -6.85 11.55
C PRO A 94 -2.62 -6.98 11.48
N THR A 95 -2.14 -8.22 11.52
CA THR A 95 -0.76 -8.54 11.14
C THR A 95 -0.67 -8.78 9.61
N LEU A 96 0.52 -8.61 9.04
CA LEU A 96 0.77 -8.96 7.63
C LEU A 96 0.48 -10.45 7.35
N ARG A 97 0.71 -11.32 8.33
CA ARG A 97 0.38 -12.75 8.20
C ARG A 97 -1.10 -12.99 7.97
N GLU A 98 -1.95 -12.31 8.72
CA GLU A 98 -3.41 -12.43 8.57
C GLU A 98 -3.86 -11.92 7.19
N LEU A 99 -3.24 -10.84 6.69
CA LEU A 99 -3.49 -10.37 5.33
C LEU A 99 -3.06 -11.41 4.28
N VAL A 100 -1.86 -11.99 4.41
CA VAL A 100 -1.35 -13.00 3.45
C VAL A 100 -2.27 -14.24 3.43
N ASP A 101 -2.73 -14.70 4.60
CA ASP A 101 -3.68 -15.81 4.70
C ASP A 101 -5.00 -15.44 4.01
N PHE A 102 -5.53 -14.24 4.25
CA PHE A 102 -6.74 -13.73 3.60
C PHE A 102 -6.59 -13.58 2.08
N MET A 103 -5.46 -13.08 1.61
CA MET A 103 -5.16 -12.99 0.17
C MET A 103 -5.17 -14.38 -0.48
N ASN A 104 -4.57 -15.38 0.16
CA ASN A 104 -4.59 -16.77 -0.33
C ASN A 104 -6.01 -17.36 -0.42
N GLU A 105 -6.89 -17.02 0.53
CA GLU A 105 -8.28 -17.49 0.58
C GLU A 105 -9.15 -16.83 -0.48
N THR A 106 -8.95 -15.54 -0.74
CA THR A 106 -9.84 -14.72 -1.58
C THR A 106 -9.33 -14.50 -3.00
N GLY A 107 -8.03 -14.66 -3.24
CA GLY A 107 -7.38 -14.28 -4.50
C GLY A 107 -7.13 -12.78 -4.64
N LEU A 108 -7.32 -12.00 -3.57
CA LEU A 108 -7.11 -10.55 -3.57
C LEU A 108 -5.62 -10.21 -3.69
N ASN A 109 -5.29 -9.29 -4.59
CA ASN A 109 -3.93 -8.78 -4.78
C ASN A 109 -3.69 -7.54 -3.91
N ALA A 110 -2.42 -7.22 -3.63
CA ALA A 110 -2.10 -6.06 -2.80
C ALA A 110 -0.92 -5.23 -3.33
N ASN A 111 -1.04 -3.92 -3.20
CA ASN A 111 0.11 -3.03 -3.10
C ASN A 111 0.40 -2.83 -1.61
N ILE A 112 1.59 -3.20 -1.15
CA ILE A 112 1.99 -3.09 0.26
C ILE A 112 3.05 -1.99 0.38
N GLU A 113 2.71 -0.88 1.04
CA GLU A 113 3.65 0.19 1.33
C GLU A 113 4.50 -0.14 2.56
N LEU A 114 5.82 -0.19 2.37
CA LEU A 114 6.77 -0.27 3.48
C LEU A 114 6.93 1.11 4.11
N LYS A 115 6.52 1.25 5.36
CA LYS A 115 6.61 2.53 6.09
C LYS A 115 8.05 2.81 6.51
N SER A 116 8.43 4.08 6.47
CA SER A 116 9.69 4.57 7.04
C SER A 116 9.53 4.71 8.55
N ASN A 117 9.82 3.63 9.29
CA ASN A 117 9.70 3.66 10.75
C ASN A 117 10.75 4.57 11.40
N GLU A 118 10.44 5.08 12.59
CA GLU A 118 11.28 5.99 13.35
C GLU A 118 12.34 5.26 14.22
N ALA A 119 12.29 3.93 14.27
CA ALA A 119 13.15 3.10 15.12
C ALA A 119 14.54 2.82 14.53
N GLY A 120 14.86 3.39 13.35
CA GLY A 120 16.17 3.37 12.73
C GLY A 120 16.43 2.17 11.81
N ALA A 121 17.60 2.17 11.18
CA ALA A 121 17.95 1.26 10.09
C ALA A 121 17.89 -0.24 10.44
N GLN A 122 18.17 -0.61 11.69
CA GLN A 122 18.09 -2.01 12.11
C GLN A 122 16.64 -2.51 12.04
N MET A 123 15.69 -1.72 12.56
CA MET A 123 14.28 -2.08 12.53
C MET A 123 13.73 -2.05 11.10
N SER A 124 14.16 -1.11 10.28
CA SER A 124 13.81 -1.07 8.85
C SER A 124 14.25 -2.34 8.10
N ARG A 125 15.47 -2.82 8.34
CA ARG A 125 15.94 -4.09 7.77
C ARG A 125 15.16 -5.28 8.29
N GLN A 126 14.82 -5.29 9.58
CA GLN A 126 13.98 -6.33 10.16
C GLN A 126 12.58 -6.34 9.56
N LEU A 127 11.98 -5.16 9.33
CA LEU A 127 10.69 -5.05 8.61
C LEU A 127 10.78 -5.71 7.23
N ILE A 128 11.79 -5.35 6.44
CA ILE A 128 11.98 -5.92 5.09
C ILE A 128 12.13 -7.45 5.15
N ASP A 129 12.99 -7.97 6.02
CA ASP A 129 13.21 -9.41 6.16
C ASP A 129 11.93 -10.15 6.56
N ARG A 130 11.13 -9.57 7.47
CA ARG A 130 9.84 -10.13 7.89
C ARG A 130 8.78 -10.06 6.79
N VAL A 131 8.67 -8.94 6.08
CA VAL A 131 7.75 -8.80 4.96
C VAL A 131 8.07 -9.82 3.88
N LEU A 132 9.32 -9.92 3.44
CA LEU A 132 9.71 -10.88 2.41
C LEU A 132 9.42 -12.33 2.85
N SER A 133 9.68 -12.67 4.12
CA SER A 133 9.38 -14.01 4.66
C SER A 133 7.88 -14.32 4.69
N GLU A 134 6.99 -13.36 5.00
CA GLU A 134 5.54 -13.58 4.91
C GLU A 134 5.08 -13.71 3.45
N LEU A 135 5.67 -12.96 2.52
CA LEU A 135 5.33 -13.05 1.10
C LEU A 135 5.71 -14.40 0.45
N GLU A 136 6.69 -15.13 0.99
CA GLU A 136 6.99 -16.51 0.55
C GLU A 136 5.80 -17.48 0.73
N ARG A 137 4.82 -17.12 1.58
CA ARG A 137 3.61 -17.92 1.84
C ARG A 137 2.47 -17.66 0.84
N LEU A 138 2.63 -16.65 -0.03
CA LEU A 138 1.63 -16.35 -1.06
C LEU A 138 1.55 -17.50 -2.07
N ASN A 139 0.31 -17.82 -2.44
CA ASN A 139 0.00 -18.88 -3.41
C ASN A 139 -1.09 -18.39 -4.37
N GLY A 140 -0.66 -17.64 -5.39
CA GLY A 140 -1.53 -17.14 -6.45
C GLY A 140 -1.66 -15.62 -6.51
N PRO A 141 -2.00 -14.90 -5.41
CA PRO A 141 -2.11 -13.44 -5.45
C PRO A 141 -0.83 -12.74 -5.85
N GLU A 142 -0.98 -11.60 -6.54
CA GLU A 142 0.12 -10.71 -6.91
C GLU A 142 0.36 -9.66 -5.81
N VAL A 143 1.64 -9.27 -5.64
CA VAL A 143 2.02 -8.17 -4.73
C VAL A 143 2.93 -7.18 -5.46
N ILE A 144 2.74 -5.89 -5.15
CA ILE A 144 3.70 -4.82 -5.45
C ILE A 144 4.16 -4.28 -4.09
N LEU A 145 5.48 -4.20 -3.86
CA LEU A 145 6.01 -3.48 -2.70
C LEU A 145 6.29 -2.03 -3.07
N SER A 146 5.83 -1.10 -2.26
CA SER A 146 6.05 0.32 -2.51
C SER A 146 6.59 1.04 -1.27
N SER A 147 7.20 2.20 -1.46
CA SER A 147 7.65 3.08 -0.37
C SER A 147 7.97 4.47 -0.89
N PHE A 148 7.80 5.50 -0.06
CA PHE A 148 8.41 6.82 -0.23
C PHE A 148 9.91 6.82 0.08
N ASN A 149 10.35 5.88 0.91
CA ASN A 149 11.77 5.71 1.21
C ASN A 149 12.43 4.77 0.19
N HIS A 150 12.99 5.35 -0.86
CA HIS A 150 13.63 4.60 -1.93
C HIS A 150 14.81 3.75 -1.47
N LEU A 151 15.44 4.07 -0.32
CA LEU A 151 16.48 3.22 0.26
C LEU A 151 15.91 1.88 0.77
N LEU A 152 14.67 1.86 1.32
CA LEU A 152 14.01 0.61 1.68
C LEU A 152 13.76 -0.26 0.44
N LEU A 153 13.32 0.35 -0.66
CA LEU A 153 13.10 -0.38 -1.92
C LEU A 153 14.41 -0.94 -2.49
N LYS A 154 15.52 -0.21 -2.35
CA LYS A 154 16.84 -0.73 -2.73
C LYS A 154 17.25 -1.92 -1.87
N GLU A 155 17.05 -1.83 -0.55
CA GLU A 155 17.31 -2.93 0.38
C GLU A 155 16.39 -4.15 0.08
N VAL A 156 15.15 -3.94 -0.36
CA VAL A 156 14.26 -5.02 -0.85
C VAL A 156 14.87 -5.66 -2.10
N ARG A 157 15.25 -4.87 -3.10
CA ARG A 157 15.81 -5.37 -4.36
C ARG A 157 17.08 -6.18 -4.15
N ASP A 158 17.94 -5.75 -3.21
CA ASP A 158 19.18 -6.46 -2.88
C ASP A 158 18.94 -7.84 -2.23
N ARG A 159 17.74 -8.09 -1.65
CA ARG A 159 17.34 -9.37 -1.04
C ARG A 159 16.43 -10.21 -1.94
N ASN A 160 15.65 -9.57 -2.78
CA ASN A 160 14.68 -10.23 -3.65
C ASN A 160 14.65 -9.55 -5.02
N SER A 161 15.14 -10.25 -6.05
CA SER A 161 15.20 -9.75 -7.43
C SER A 161 13.85 -9.79 -8.16
N GLU A 162 12.87 -10.54 -7.66
CA GLU A 162 11.65 -10.89 -8.39
C GLU A 162 10.44 -10.02 -8.00
N VAL A 163 10.33 -9.61 -6.72
CA VAL A 163 9.15 -8.88 -6.24
C VAL A 163 9.01 -7.55 -7.00
N PRO A 164 7.83 -7.26 -7.57
CA PRO A 164 7.58 -5.99 -8.22
C PRO A 164 7.69 -4.81 -7.25
N ILE A 165 8.37 -3.74 -7.68
CA ILE A 165 8.57 -2.52 -6.90
C ILE A 165 7.86 -1.34 -7.55
N GLY A 166 7.17 -0.55 -6.71
CA GLY A 166 6.56 0.74 -7.05
C GLY A 166 7.18 1.87 -6.22
N ALA A 167 7.89 2.79 -6.88
CA ALA A 167 8.48 3.95 -6.20
C ALA A 167 7.46 5.07 -6.04
N LEU A 168 7.16 5.45 -4.79
CA LEU A 168 6.24 6.53 -4.44
C LEU A 168 6.96 7.89 -4.53
N PHE A 169 6.27 8.88 -5.09
CA PHE A 169 6.75 10.26 -5.20
C PHE A 169 5.63 11.23 -4.82
N VAL A 170 5.90 12.09 -3.86
CA VAL A 170 5.16 13.35 -3.70
C VAL A 170 5.56 14.31 -4.81
N LYS A 171 4.69 15.23 -5.17
CA LYS A 171 4.90 16.24 -6.21
C LYS A 171 6.23 16.98 -6.06
N GLU A 172 6.59 17.37 -4.85
CA GLU A 172 7.79 18.14 -4.53
C GLU A 172 9.09 17.37 -4.78
N ASN A 173 9.04 16.03 -4.73
CA ASN A 173 10.20 15.14 -4.88
C ASN A 173 10.24 14.44 -6.25
N LEU A 174 9.28 14.70 -7.12
CA LEU A 174 9.25 14.12 -8.47
C LEU A 174 10.11 14.97 -9.42
N TRP A 175 11.41 14.84 -9.32
CA TRP A 175 12.40 15.60 -10.06
C TRP A 175 12.76 14.95 -11.41
N PRO A 176 13.47 15.67 -12.32
CA PRO A 176 13.83 15.13 -13.64
C PRO A 176 14.67 13.85 -13.64
N ASP A 177 15.30 13.49 -12.52
CA ASP A 177 16.11 12.27 -12.31
C ASP A 177 15.29 11.02 -11.92
N TRP A 178 13.94 11.11 -11.89
CA TRP A 178 13.05 9.99 -11.58
C TRP A 178 13.43 8.68 -12.29
N LYS A 179 13.91 8.78 -13.54
CA LYS A 179 14.30 7.61 -14.33
C LYS A 179 15.53 6.92 -13.74
N SER A 180 16.55 7.68 -13.34
CA SER A 180 17.74 7.13 -12.69
C SER A 180 17.37 6.41 -11.39
N ILE A 181 16.43 6.96 -10.61
CA ILE A 181 15.94 6.33 -9.38
C ILE A 181 15.29 4.99 -9.70
N LEU A 182 14.35 4.94 -10.66
CA LEU A 182 13.66 3.71 -11.02
C LEU A 182 14.60 2.65 -11.58
N GLU A 183 15.59 3.04 -12.40
CA GLU A 183 16.60 2.13 -12.95
C GLU A 183 17.50 1.54 -11.84
N LEU A 184 17.95 2.35 -10.87
CA LEU A 184 18.76 1.89 -9.74
C LEU A 184 17.97 0.96 -8.79
N LEU A 185 16.67 1.17 -8.68
CA LEU A 185 15.75 0.31 -7.91
C LEU A 185 15.36 -0.96 -8.69
N GLU A 186 15.61 -1.02 -9.99
CA GLU A 186 15.03 -2.02 -10.89
C GLU A 186 13.49 -2.09 -10.71
N ALA A 187 12.85 -0.91 -10.57
CA ALA A 187 11.43 -0.80 -10.31
C ALA A 187 10.60 -1.02 -11.58
N GLN A 188 9.43 -1.63 -11.44
CA GLN A 188 8.47 -1.85 -12.53
C GLN A 188 7.43 -0.74 -12.61
N HIS A 189 7.21 -0.02 -11.48
CA HIS A 189 6.16 0.97 -11.37
C HIS A 189 6.68 2.28 -10.77
N ILE A 190 6.08 3.40 -11.23
CA ILE A 190 6.15 4.70 -10.57
C ILE A 190 4.78 5.04 -9.99
N HIS A 191 4.76 5.50 -8.74
CA HIS A 191 3.54 5.87 -8.01
C HIS A 191 3.56 7.37 -7.69
N PRO A 192 3.22 8.24 -8.67
CA PRO A 192 3.21 9.68 -8.45
C PRO A 192 1.93 10.15 -7.78
N GLU A 193 2.03 11.26 -7.04
CA GLU A 193 0.90 12.01 -6.53
C GLU A 193 0.04 12.56 -7.68
N SER A 194 -1.29 12.59 -7.51
CA SER A 194 -2.23 13.09 -8.51
C SER A 194 -2.15 14.60 -8.72
N ASP A 195 -1.83 15.36 -7.65
CA ASP A 195 -1.68 16.80 -7.77
C ASP A 195 -0.43 17.17 -8.59
N GLY A 196 -0.62 18.10 -9.53
CA GLY A 196 0.45 18.52 -10.44
C GLY A 196 0.89 17.51 -11.49
N LEU A 197 0.35 16.28 -11.51
CA LEU A 197 0.65 15.30 -12.55
C LEU A 197 0.02 15.71 -13.87
N THR A 198 0.83 15.72 -14.95
CA THR A 198 0.41 16.10 -16.30
C THR A 198 0.41 14.93 -17.26
N LYS A 199 -0.33 15.05 -18.37
CA LYS A 199 -0.34 14.05 -19.45
C LYS A 199 1.06 13.80 -20.02
N GLU A 200 1.87 14.85 -20.14
CA GLU A 200 3.24 14.76 -20.65
C GLU A 200 4.13 13.93 -19.74
N MET A 201 3.97 14.07 -18.40
CA MET A 201 4.71 13.26 -17.42
C MET A 201 4.30 11.80 -17.54
N VAL A 202 3.00 11.50 -17.54
CA VAL A 202 2.49 10.14 -17.72
C VAL A 202 3.01 9.52 -19.02
N THR A 203 2.96 10.28 -20.12
CA THR A 203 3.49 9.82 -21.43
C THR A 203 4.97 9.47 -21.34
N LYS A 204 5.79 10.27 -20.64
CA LYS A 204 7.23 10.00 -20.44
C LYS A 204 7.45 8.71 -19.64
N PHE A 205 6.71 8.50 -18.53
CA PHE A 205 6.82 7.30 -17.70
C PHE A 205 6.42 6.05 -18.49
N ARG A 206 5.29 6.11 -19.20
CA ARG A 206 4.80 5.01 -20.03
C ARG A 206 5.73 4.68 -21.20
N SER A 207 6.26 5.71 -21.89
CA SER A 207 7.22 5.53 -22.99
C SER A 207 8.55 4.93 -22.52
N ALA A 208 8.91 5.12 -21.26
CA ALA A 208 10.08 4.48 -20.64
C ALA A 208 9.80 3.05 -20.17
N GLY A 209 8.56 2.53 -20.30
CA GLY A 209 8.20 1.15 -19.99
C GLY A 209 7.62 0.93 -18.60
N TYR A 210 7.45 1.97 -17.78
CA TYR A 210 6.96 1.82 -16.40
C TYR A 210 5.43 1.75 -16.32
N GLY A 211 4.92 0.93 -15.39
CA GLY A 211 3.56 1.05 -14.89
C GLY A 211 3.41 2.37 -14.12
N VAL A 212 2.28 3.06 -14.28
CA VAL A 212 2.01 4.33 -13.59
C VAL A 212 0.77 4.15 -12.73
N ASN A 213 0.90 4.19 -11.40
CA ASN A 213 -0.20 4.05 -10.47
C ASN A 213 -0.30 5.32 -9.61
N VAL A 214 -1.40 6.04 -9.72
CA VAL A 214 -1.54 7.42 -9.21
C VAL A 214 -2.33 7.45 -7.91
N TRP A 215 -1.85 8.17 -6.90
CA TRP A 215 -2.48 8.33 -5.57
C TRP A 215 -2.72 9.81 -5.24
N THR A 216 -3.71 10.23 -4.46
CA THR A 216 -4.95 9.50 -4.19
C THR A 216 -6.04 10.08 -5.09
N VAL A 217 -6.84 9.25 -5.74
CA VAL A 217 -7.81 9.65 -6.75
C VAL A 217 -9.22 9.29 -6.28
N ASN A 218 -9.99 10.31 -5.88
CA ASN A 218 -11.29 10.13 -5.24
C ASN A 218 -12.47 10.65 -6.07
N THR A 219 -12.22 11.08 -7.32
CA THR A 219 -13.31 11.56 -8.19
C THR A 219 -13.35 10.78 -9.51
N PRO A 220 -14.55 10.44 -10.02
CA PRO A 220 -14.74 9.79 -11.29
C PRO A 220 -14.11 10.54 -12.46
N GLU A 221 -14.19 11.87 -12.48
CA GLU A 221 -13.66 12.71 -13.53
C GLU A 221 -12.13 12.59 -13.61
N ARG A 222 -11.44 12.69 -12.46
CA ARG A 222 -9.98 12.58 -12.40
C ARG A 222 -9.51 11.17 -12.76
N ALA A 223 -10.20 10.14 -12.30
CA ALA A 223 -9.89 8.76 -12.67
C ALA A 223 -9.99 8.54 -14.20
N SER A 224 -11.07 9.03 -14.83
CA SER A 224 -11.27 8.95 -16.29
C SER A 224 -10.18 9.69 -17.06
N GLU A 225 -9.84 10.90 -16.62
CA GLU A 225 -8.76 11.69 -17.21
C GLU A 225 -7.42 10.95 -17.17
N LEU A 226 -7.04 10.44 -16.00
CA LEU A 226 -5.79 9.71 -15.79
C LEU A 226 -5.71 8.43 -16.65
N PHE A 227 -6.76 7.65 -16.71
CA PHE A 227 -6.81 6.46 -17.56
C PHE A 227 -6.73 6.83 -19.05
N THR A 228 -7.33 7.94 -19.48
CA THR A 228 -7.19 8.48 -20.84
C THR A 228 -5.73 8.88 -21.16
N TRP A 229 -4.95 9.29 -20.17
CA TRP A 229 -3.53 9.57 -20.31
C TRP A 229 -2.65 8.32 -20.39
N GLY A 230 -3.20 7.13 -20.07
CA GLY A 230 -2.49 5.85 -20.08
C GLY A 230 -1.96 5.40 -18.72
N VAL A 231 -2.50 5.95 -17.61
CA VAL A 231 -2.25 5.46 -16.25
C VAL A 231 -2.69 4.01 -16.13
N THR A 232 -1.92 3.18 -15.45
CA THR A 232 -2.17 1.73 -15.29
C THR A 232 -2.96 1.40 -14.03
N GLY A 233 -2.96 2.28 -13.05
CA GLY A 233 -3.71 2.09 -11.81
C GLY A 233 -3.92 3.39 -11.05
N ILE A 234 -4.91 3.39 -10.19
CA ILE A 234 -5.21 4.50 -9.27
C ILE A 234 -5.46 3.95 -7.87
N PHE A 235 -5.00 4.66 -6.85
CA PHE A 235 -5.31 4.41 -5.44
C PHE A 235 -6.47 5.32 -5.03
N SER A 236 -7.51 4.75 -4.42
CA SER A 236 -8.73 5.50 -4.08
C SER A 236 -9.28 5.10 -2.71
N ASP A 237 -9.71 6.11 -1.92
CA ASP A 237 -10.46 5.90 -0.68
C ASP A 237 -11.93 5.52 -0.94
N VAL A 238 -12.42 5.87 -2.14
CA VAL A 238 -13.81 5.66 -2.57
C VAL A 238 -13.91 4.75 -3.81
N PRO A 239 -13.23 3.59 -3.83
CA PRO A 239 -13.14 2.76 -5.03
C PRO A 239 -14.51 2.32 -5.55
N HIS A 240 -15.50 2.15 -4.66
CA HIS A 240 -16.87 1.80 -5.00
C HIS A 240 -17.56 2.83 -5.93
N LEU A 241 -17.14 4.10 -5.88
CA LEU A 241 -17.67 5.14 -6.79
C LEU A 241 -16.98 5.13 -8.16
N LEU A 242 -15.96 4.28 -8.36
CA LEU A 242 -15.13 4.23 -9.56
C LEU A 242 -15.31 2.94 -10.36
N LEU A 243 -16.12 1.98 -9.89
CA LEU A 243 -16.31 0.66 -10.50
C LEU A 243 -17.24 0.66 -11.72
N ASP A 244 -18.22 1.58 -11.80
CA ASP A 244 -19.23 1.64 -12.87
C ASP A 244 -18.69 2.40 -14.11
N ARG A 245 -17.69 1.85 -14.81
CA ARG A 245 -17.12 2.48 -16.02
C ARG A 245 -16.89 1.49 -17.15
#